data_d7ab74e1823f4fb538abdb79a25393b9
#
_entry.id   d7ab74e1823f4fb538abdb79a25393b9
#
_cell.length_a   1.000
_cell.length_b   1.000
_cell.length_c   1.000
_cell.angle_alpha   90.00
_cell.angle_beta   90.00
_cell.angle_gamma   90.00
#
_symmetry.space_group_name_H-M   'P 1'
#
loop_
_entity.id
_entity.type
_entity.pdbx_description
1 polymer ?
#
loop_
_entity_poly.entity_id
_entity_poly.type
_entity_poly.pdbx_seq_one_letter_code
_entity_poly.pdbx_strand_id
1 'polypeptide(L)'
;MEHLITYENLRCFTYSNDKICKLPIKVIAVSFFGLGGAQMFDEDTEEGKCFAEKGIIYIMPYNNPWAWMNQQAVKYTDEIIDVLIKQYHLSNDIPIVSTGGSMGGQSALVYTALSKRTPVACVANCPVCDLVFHFTERPDLPRTLYSAFYHEDGSLEKALESASPIHMVERMPDVNYYIFHCECDKAVNKEKHSDVLINKMKNRFKVVYHIVPD
;
A
#
# COMPACT_ATOMS: atom_id res chain seq x y z
N MET A 1 24.47 -2.13 -9.99
CA MET A 1 23.70 -1.17 -10.80
C MET A 1 23.56 0.11 -9.99
N GLU A 2 23.87 1.24 -10.58
CA GLU A 2 23.54 2.52 -9.94
C GLU A 2 22.03 2.61 -9.71
N HIS A 3 21.62 3.23 -8.61
CA HIS A 3 20.20 3.47 -8.32
C HIS A 3 19.63 4.37 -9.43
N LEU A 4 18.62 3.88 -10.14
CA LEU A 4 18.00 4.62 -11.24
C LEU A 4 17.10 5.76 -10.73
N ILE A 5 16.55 5.63 -9.51
CA ILE A 5 15.73 6.67 -8.88
C ILE A 5 16.65 7.60 -8.10
N THR A 6 16.63 8.88 -8.46
CA THR A 6 17.33 9.96 -7.78
C THR A 6 16.33 11.05 -7.38
N TYR A 7 16.75 12.00 -6.55
CA TYR A 7 15.84 13.09 -6.18
C TYR A 7 15.48 13.98 -7.38
N GLU A 8 16.41 14.15 -8.32
CA GLU A 8 16.22 14.96 -9.52
C GLU A 8 15.13 14.40 -10.44
N ASN A 9 15.01 13.07 -10.50
CA ASN A 9 14.00 12.39 -11.33
C ASN A 9 12.84 11.80 -10.54
N LEU A 10 12.75 12.03 -9.23
CA LEU A 10 11.79 11.42 -8.32
C LEU A 10 10.34 11.54 -8.80
N ARG A 11 9.95 12.70 -9.33
CA ARG A 11 8.58 12.97 -9.82
C ARG A 11 8.19 12.12 -11.04
N CYS A 12 9.13 11.49 -11.72
CA CYS A 12 8.84 10.50 -12.76
C CYS A 12 8.37 9.16 -12.19
N PHE A 13 8.62 8.90 -10.90
CA PHE A 13 8.38 7.63 -10.25
C PHE A 13 7.29 7.68 -9.16
N THR A 14 7.00 8.86 -8.65
CA THR A 14 6.00 9.06 -7.61
C THR A 14 5.44 10.47 -7.64
N TYR A 15 4.18 10.63 -7.27
CA TYR A 15 3.73 11.89 -6.72
C TYR A 15 4.42 12.11 -5.37
N SER A 16 4.84 13.33 -5.09
CA SER A 16 5.37 13.73 -3.78
C SER A 16 5.08 15.21 -3.52
N ASN A 17 4.59 15.52 -2.32
CA ASN A 17 4.37 16.89 -1.85
C ASN A 17 5.60 17.48 -1.13
N ASP A 18 6.73 16.81 -1.21
CA ASP A 18 7.94 17.13 -0.42
C ASP A 18 8.40 18.58 -0.54
N LYS A 19 8.28 19.17 -1.75
CA LYS A 19 8.70 20.56 -2.01
C LYS A 19 7.88 21.62 -1.28
N ILE A 20 6.63 21.29 -0.91
CA ILE A 20 5.73 22.19 -0.19
C ILE A 20 5.54 21.78 1.28
N CYS A 21 6.20 20.69 1.71
CA CYS A 21 6.06 20.16 3.06
C CYS A 21 6.68 21.09 4.11
N LYS A 22 5.91 21.43 5.15
CA LYS A 22 6.38 22.25 6.27
C LYS A 22 7.40 21.51 7.12
N LEU A 23 8.47 22.19 7.49
CA LEU A 23 9.51 21.66 8.37
C LEU A 23 9.13 21.87 9.85
N PRO A 24 9.56 20.99 10.76
CA PRO A 24 10.29 19.74 10.46
C PRO A 24 9.40 18.66 9.88
N ILE A 25 9.95 17.82 9.00
CA ILE A 25 9.27 16.63 8.50
C ILE A 25 9.14 15.61 9.63
N LYS A 26 7.92 15.13 9.86
CA LYS A 26 7.56 14.26 11.00
C LYS A 26 7.22 12.83 10.60
N VAL A 27 6.69 12.63 9.39
CA VAL A 27 6.14 11.35 8.90
C VAL A 27 6.29 11.30 7.39
N ILE A 28 6.44 10.10 6.85
CA ILE A 28 6.22 9.79 5.43
C ILE A 28 4.94 8.96 5.32
N ALA A 29 3.93 9.47 4.61
CA ALA A 29 2.71 8.75 4.30
C ALA A 29 2.77 8.22 2.87
N VAL A 30 2.62 6.91 2.70
CA VAL A 30 2.65 6.24 1.39
C VAL A 30 1.24 5.78 1.05
N SER A 31 0.68 6.30 -0.04
CA SER A 31 -0.65 5.92 -0.52
C SER A 31 -0.54 5.11 -1.81
N PHE A 32 -1.26 3.99 -1.86
CA PHE A 32 -1.25 3.10 -3.01
C PHE A 32 -2.55 3.22 -3.80
N PHE A 33 -2.42 3.22 -5.13
CA PHE A 33 -3.56 3.28 -6.04
C PHE A 33 -4.43 2.03 -5.98
N GLY A 34 -5.73 2.21 -6.26
CA GLY A 34 -6.63 1.12 -6.59
C GLY A 34 -6.32 0.51 -7.96
N LEU A 35 -7.02 -0.58 -8.30
CA LEU A 35 -6.83 -1.31 -9.55
C LEU A 35 -6.98 -0.40 -10.78
N GLY A 36 -6.02 -0.44 -11.67
CA GLY A 36 -6.01 0.37 -12.88
C GLY A 36 -5.57 1.82 -12.66
N GLY A 37 -5.22 2.23 -11.44
CA GLY A 37 -4.71 3.56 -11.15
C GLY A 37 -3.37 3.81 -11.84
N ALA A 38 -3.37 4.72 -12.82
CA ALA A 38 -2.20 5.08 -13.61
C ALA A 38 -2.05 6.60 -13.75
N GLN A 39 -2.77 7.35 -12.92
CA GLN A 39 -2.76 8.81 -12.98
C GLN A 39 -1.41 9.34 -12.48
N MET A 40 -0.78 10.20 -13.27
CA MET A 40 0.35 11.02 -12.87
C MET A 40 -0.16 12.43 -12.49
N PHE A 41 0.48 13.04 -11.52
CA PHE A 41 0.10 14.35 -11.01
C PHE A 41 1.17 15.37 -11.35
N ASP A 42 0.81 16.37 -12.16
CA ASP A 42 1.67 17.50 -12.51
C ASP A 42 1.69 18.55 -11.39
N GLU A 43 0.58 18.69 -10.66
CA GLU A 43 0.41 19.64 -9.57
C GLU A 43 0.20 18.94 -8.22
N ASP A 44 0.33 19.70 -7.13
CA ASP A 44 0.07 19.18 -5.80
C ASP A 44 -1.43 19.01 -5.56
N THR A 45 -1.81 17.79 -5.14
CA THR A 45 -3.19 17.46 -4.81
C THR A 45 -3.64 18.18 -3.53
N GLU A 46 -4.94 18.38 -3.35
CA GLU A 46 -5.49 18.98 -2.11
C GLU A 46 -5.13 18.14 -0.87
N GLU A 47 -5.13 16.82 -1.01
CA GLU A 47 -4.68 15.92 0.04
C GLU A 47 -3.18 16.11 0.33
N GLY A 48 -2.35 16.19 -0.72
CA GLY A 48 -0.92 16.48 -0.58
C GLY A 48 -0.66 17.80 0.13
N LYS A 49 -1.38 18.87 -0.20
CA LYS A 49 -1.30 20.17 0.49
C LYS A 49 -1.68 20.05 1.96
N CYS A 50 -2.79 19.33 2.27
CA CYS A 50 -3.24 19.12 3.64
C CYS A 50 -2.19 18.39 4.50
N PHE A 51 -1.53 17.36 3.95
CA PHE A 51 -0.45 16.65 4.63
C PHE A 51 0.81 17.51 4.78
N ALA A 52 1.16 18.28 3.75
CA ALA A 52 2.31 19.18 3.76
C ALA A 52 2.23 20.21 4.91
N GLU A 53 1.06 20.79 5.14
CA GLU A 53 0.78 21.72 6.26
C GLU A 53 1.11 21.12 7.64
N LYS A 54 1.01 19.80 7.78
CA LYS A 54 1.26 19.05 9.03
C LYS A 54 2.71 18.56 9.17
N GLY A 55 3.57 18.82 8.17
CA GLY A 55 4.93 18.31 8.13
C GLY A 55 4.99 16.83 7.76
N ILE A 56 4.06 16.37 6.93
CA ILE A 56 3.99 14.99 6.44
C ILE A 56 4.33 14.96 4.96
N ILE A 57 5.40 14.26 4.59
CA ILE A 57 5.65 13.94 3.19
C ILE A 57 4.63 12.88 2.76
N TYR A 58 3.82 13.22 1.76
CA TYR A 58 2.83 12.32 1.17
C TYR A 58 3.27 11.91 -0.21
N ILE A 59 3.40 10.61 -0.43
CA ILE A 59 3.81 10.04 -1.70
C ILE A 59 2.78 9.04 -2.23
N MET A 60 2.68 9.00 -3.57
CA MET A 60 1.89 8.00 -4.30
C MET A 60 2.79 7.37 -5.38
N PRO A 61 3.45 6.23 -5.08
CA PRO A 61 4.31 5.56 -6.03
C PRO A 61 3.57 5.16 -7.32
N TYR A 62 4.13 5.49 -8.49
CA TYR A 62 3.58 5.15 -9.80
C TYR A 62 3.91 3.70 -10.15
N ASN A 63 3.43 2.77 -9.32
CA ASN A 63 3.53 1.35 -9.59
C ASN A 63 2.76 0.97 -10.87
N ASN A 64 3.11 -0.17 -11.44
CA ASN A 64 2.27 -0.75 -12.49
C ASN A 64 0.81 -0.81 -12.01
N PRO A 65 -0.18 -0.37 -12.84
CA PRO A 65 -1.60 -0.32 -12.45
C PRO A 65 -2.20 -1.66 -11.96
N TRP A 66 -1.49 -2.76 -12.18
CA TRP A 66 -1.83 -4.10 -11.74
C TRP A 66 -0.74 -4.75 -10.89
N ALA A 67 0.03 -3.96 -10.14
CA ALA A 67 1.17 -4.49 -9.40
C ALA A 67 0.80 -5.43 -8.24
N TRP A 68 -0.39 -5.29 -7.66
CA TRP A 68 -0.85 -6.09 -6.53
C TRP A 68 0.20 -6.26 -5.43
N MET A 69 1.01 -5.24 -5.22
CA MET A 69 2.15 -5.21 -4.30
C MET A 69 3.05 -6.45 -4.38
N ASN A 70 3.38 -6.87 -5.60
CA ASN A 70 4.39 -7.89 -5.83
C ASN A 70 5.77 -7.42 -5.34
N GLN A 71 6.76 -8.30 -5.31
CA GLN A 71 8.09 -8.00 -4.78
C GLN A 71 8.77 -6.80 -5.46
N GLN A 72 8.51 -6.58 -6.76
CA GLN A 72 9.05 -5.43 -7.48
C GLN A 72 8.46 -4.12 -6.96
N ALA A 73 7.13 -4.08 -6.72
CA ALA A 73 6.44 -2.90 -6.20
C ALA A 73 6.90 -2.55 -4.77
N VAL A 74 7.16 -3.55 -3.92
CA VAL A 74 7.74 -3.33 -2.58
C VAL A 74 9.11 -2.66 -2.70
N LYS A 75 10.04 -3.24 -3.49
CA LYS A 75 11.39 -2.71 -3.66
C LYS A 75 11.40 -1.31 -4.28
N TYR A 76 10.53 -1.08 -5.26
CA TYR A 76 10.34 0.21 -5.89
C TYR A 76 9.91 1.29 -4.89
N THR A 77 8.95 0.97 -4.02
CA THR A 77 8.49 1.89 -2.98
C THR A 77 9.58 2.17 -1.94
N ASP A 78 10.32 1.14 -1.53
CA ASP A 78 11.45 1.29 -0.61
C ASP A 78 12.54 2.22 -1.17
N GLU A 79 12.85 2.11 -2.47
CA GLU A 79 13.83 2.97 -3.13
C GLU A 79 13.39 4.43 -3.16
N ILE A 80 12.11 4.71 -3.42
CA ILE A 80 11.54 6.08 -3.36
C ILE A 80 11.71 6.67 -1.95
N ILE A 81 11.41 5.89 -0.92
CA ILE A 81 11.55 6.33 0.47
C ILE A 81 13.02 6.58 0.83
N ASP A 82 13.94 5.70 0.39
CA ASP A 82 15.38 5.89 0.59
C ASP A 82 15.87 7.21 -0.02
N VAL A 83 15.39 7.58 -1.21
CA VAL A 83 15.71 8.86 -1.86
C VAL A 83 15.25 10.05 -1.01
N LEU A 84 14.03 10.01 -0.47
CA LEU A 84 13.49 11.08 0.36
C LEU A 84 14.24 11.20 1.71
N ILE A 85 14.53 10.07 2.36
CA ILE A 85 15.31 10.05 3.60
C ILE A 85 16.68 10.68 3.38
N LYS A 86 17.36 10.31 2.30
CA LYS A 86 18.67 10.86 1.95
C LYS A 86 18.60 12.35 1.65
N GLN A 87 17.62 12.78 0.83
CA GLN A 87 17.47 14.17 0.39
C GLN A 87 17.23 15.13 1.56
N TYR A 88 16.37 14.74 2.49
CA TYR A 88 15.96 15.59 3.61
C TYR A 88 16.74 15.30 4.89
N HIS A 89 17.77 14.45 4.84
CA HIS A 89 18.58 14.02 6.00
C HIS A 89 17.71 13.53 7.17
N LEU A 90 16.65 12.78 6.84
CA LEU A 90 15.73 12.25 7.84
C LEU A 90 16.38 11.10 8.62
N SER A 91 15.90 10.90 9.85
CA SER A 91 16.26 9.70 10.61
C SER A 91 15.83 8.44 9.85
N ASN A 92 16.63 7.38 9.95
CA ASN A 92 16.22 6.05 9.45
C ASN A 92 14.97 5.50 10.16
N ASP A 93 14.66 6.03 11.36
CA ASP A 93 13.50 5.67 12.17
C ASP A 93 12.32 6.64 11.96
N ILE A 94 12.37 7.49 10.91
CA ILE A 94 11.23 8.36 10.58
C ILE A 94 9.95 7.52 10.46
N PRO A 95 8.85 7.87 11.16
CA PRO A 95 7.62 7.12 11.07
C PRO A 95 7.09 7.06 9.62
N ILE A 96 6.71 5.86 9.19
CA ILE A 96 6.06 5.63 7.90
C ILE A 96 4.64 5.15 8.16
N VAL A 97 3.68 5.66 7.41
CA VAL A 97 2.29 5.19 7.39
C VAL A 97 1.96 4.70 6.00
N SER A 98 1.47 3.48 5.88
CA SER A 98 0.98 2.92 4.62
C SER A 98 -0.53 3.09 4.52
N THR A 99 -1.05 3.48 3.35
CA THR A 99 -2.49 3.63 3.15
C THR A 99 -2.90 3.30 1.72
N GLY A 100 -4.19 3.04 1.53
CA GLY A 100 -4.78 2.81 0.22
C GLY A 100 -6.18 2.21 0.29
N GLY A 101 -6.85 2.16 -0.87
CA GLY A 101 -8.18 1.57 -1.01
C GLY A 101 -8.21 0.45 -2.03
N SER A 102 -9.10 -0.56 -1.86
CA SER A 102 -9.26 -1.69 -2.79
C SER A 102 -7.95 -2.47 -2.99
N MET A 103 -7.41 -2.58 -4.21
CA MET A 103 -6.06 -3.08 -4.48
C MET A 103 -5.00 -2.27 -3.71
N GLY A 104 -5.16 -0.95 -3.58
CA GLY A 104 -4.26 -0.12 -2.78
C GLY A 104 -4.31 -0.45 -1.29
N GLY A 105 -5.47 -0.86 -0.77
CA GLY A 105 -5.63 -1.34 0.60
C GLY A 105 -4.90 -2.68 0.83
N GLN A 106 -4.99 -3.61 -0.14
CA GLN A 106 -4.17 -4.82 -0.17
C GLN A 106 -2.69 -4.45 -0.18
N SER A 107 -2.32 -3.51 -1.06
CA SER A 107 -0.94 -3.05 -1.19
C SER A 107 -0.39 -2.44 0.10
N ALA A 108 -1.19 -1.65 0.83
CA ALA A 108 -0.80 -1.08 2.12
C ALA A 108 -0.53 -2.16 3.18
N LEU A 109 -1.37 -3.19 3.24
CA LEU A 109 -1.21 -4.32 4.16
C LEU A 109 0.03 -5.15 3.83
N VAL A 110 0.22 -5.49 2.55
CA VAL A 110 1.38 -6.28 2.09
C VAL A 110 2.67 -5.48 2.26
N TYR A 111 2.67 -4.19 1.89
CA TYR A 111 3.83 -3.32 2.08
C TYR A 111 4.21 -3.21 3.57
N THR A 112 3.24 -3.09 4.47
CA THR A 112 3.49 -3.08 5.92
C THR A 112 4.21 -4.34 6.39
N ALA A 113 3.89 -5.49 5.80
CA ALA A 113 4.51 -6.77 6.17
C ALA A 113 5.88 -7.01 5.54
N LEU A 114 6.17 -6.44 4.35
CA LEU A 114 7.33 -6.81 3.54
C LEU A 114 8.35 -5.69 3.33
N SER A 115 8.00 -4.44 3.66
CA SER A 115 8.88 -3.28 3.45
C SER A 115 10.17 -3.38 4.26
N LYS A 116 11.23 -2.77 3.74
CA LYS A 116 12.52 -2.64 4.41
C LYS A 116 12.42 -1.89 5.75
N ARG A 117 11.52 -0.89 5.82
CA ARG A 117 11.21 -0.13 7.04
C ARG A 117 9.76 -0.34 7.39
N THR A 118 9.52 -1.04 8.48
CA THR A 118 8.18 -1.35 8.95
C THR A 118 7.38 -0.07 9.22
N PRO A 119 6.26 0.17 8.52
CA PRO A 119 5.35 1.27 8.86
C PRO A 119 4.85 1.17 10.30
N VAL A 120 4.70 2.30 10.98
CA VAL A 120 4.16 2.36 12.34
C VAL A 120 2.64 2.19 12.40
N ALA A 121 1.98 2.38 11.25
CA ALA A 121 0.55 2.17 11.08
C ALA A 121 0.20 1.84 9.64
N CYS A 122 -0.88 1.08 9.47
CA CYS A 122 -1.49 0.77 8.19
C CYS A 122 -2.96 1.20 8.19
N VAL A 123 -3.39 1.93 7.16
CA VAL A 123 -4.77 2.37 6.96
C VAL A 123 -5.29 1.78 5.64
N ALA A 124 -6.18 0.81 5.71
CA ALA A 124 -6.70 0.11 4.54
C ALA A 124 -8.21 0.30 4.40
N ASN A 125 -8.64 0.82 3.24
CA ASN A 125 -10.05 1.05 2.95
C ASN A 125 -10.54 0.01 1.92
N CYS A 126 -11.60 -0.73 2.28
CA CYS A 126 -12.17 -1.81 1.46
C CYS A 126 -11.09 -2.72 0.85
N PRO A 127 -10.10 -3.21 1.65
CA PRO A 127 -8.95 -3.90 1.10
C PRO A 127 -9.32 -5.26 0.51
N VAL A 128 -8.68 -5.62 -0.59
CA VAL A 128 -8.64 -7.01 -1.05
C VAL A 128 -7.70 -7.79 -0.14
N CYS A 129 -8.20 -8.84 0.51
CA CYS A 129 -7.43 -9.58 1.52
C CYS A 129 -7.10 -11.02 1.11
N ASP A 130 -7.83 -11.58 0.14
CA ASP A 130 -7.63 -12.92 -0.41
C ASP A 130 -7.53 -12.85 -1.93
N LEU A 131 -6.32 -12.94 -2.48
CA LEU A 131 -6.12 -12.87 -3.93
C LEU A 131 -6.52 -14.17 -4.63
N VAL A 132 -6.52 -15.30 -3.94
CA VAL A 132 -6.96 -16.58 -4.51
C VAL A 132 -8.47 -16.54 -4.75
N PHE A 133 -9.24 -16.10 -3.74
CA PHE A 133 -10.69 -15.88 -3.91
C PHE A 133 -10.96 -14.79 -4.94
N HIS A 134 -10.25 -13.65 -4.85
CA HIS A 134 -10.45 -12.51 -5.73
C HIS A 134 -10.19 -12.84 -7.20
N PHE A 135 -9.28 -13.78 -7.49
CA PHE A 135 -9.03 -14.26 -8.86
C PHE A 135 -10.30 -14.74 -9.57
N THR A 136 -11.27 -15.26 -8.81
CA THR A 136 -12.54 -15.78 -9.36
C THR A 136 -13.72 -14.83 -9.15
N GLU A 137 -13.55 -13.74 -8.45
CA GLU A 137 -14.64 -12.86 -8.02
C GLU A 137 -15.21 -12.03 -9.18
N ARG A 138 -14.36 -11.65 -10.14
CA ARG A 138 -14.77 -10.90 -11.34
C ARG A 138 -13.97 -11.33 -12.57
N PRO A 139 -14.55 -11.28 -13.77
CA PRO A 139 -13.90 -11.78 -14.99
C PRO A 139 -12.70 -10.94 -15.48
N ASP A 140 -12.56 -9.70 -15.02
CA ASP A 140 -11.45 -8.81 -15.37
C ASP A 140 -10.19 -9.03 -14.51
N LEU A 141 -10.30 -9.70 -13.36
CA LEU A 141 -9.23 -9.85 -12.40
C LEU A 141 -8.15 -10.87 -12.76
N PRO A 142 -8.47 -12.05 -13.32
CA PRO A 142 -7.47 -13.09 -13.59
C PRO A 142 -6.26 -12.59 -14.38
N ARG A 143 -6.47 -11.81 -15.44
CA ARG A 143 -5.36 -11.27 -16.25
C ARG A 143 -4.45 -10.31 -15.45
N THR A 144 -5.03 -9.54 -14.53
CA THR A 144 -4.26 -8.56 -13.73
C THR A 144 -3.40 -9.26 -12.71
N LEU A 145 -3.95 -10.24 -12.03
CA LEU A 145 -3.25 -11.06 -11.05
C LEU A 145 -2.20 -11.95 -11.71
N TYR A 146 -2.54 -12.58 -12.83
CA TYR A 146 -1.58 -13.33 -13.62
C TYR A 146 -0.39 -12.44 -14.05
N SER A 147 -0.67 -11.24 -14.58
CA SER A 147 0.36 -10.29 -15.01
C SER A 147 1.30 -9.86 -13.86
N ALA A 148 0.78 -9.75 -12.63
CA ALA A 148 1.57 -9.35 -11.48
C ALA A 148 2.51 -10.46 -10.98
N PHE A 149 2.13 -11.74 -11.11
CA PHE A 149 2.75 -12.84 -10.37
C PHE A 149 3.30 -13.99 -11.24
N TYR A 150 3.12 -13.96 -12.57
CA TYR A 150 3.52 -15.08 -13.44
C TYR A 150 5.04 -15.32 -13.50
N HIS A 151 5.82 -14.36 -13.06
CA HIS A 151 7.29 -14.49 -12.97
C HIS A 151 7.77 -15.03 -11.62
N GLU A 152 6.88 -15.19 -10.64
CA GLU A 152 7.29 -15.70 -9.35
C GLU A 152 7.49 -17.22 -9.41
N ASP A 153 8.48 -17.69 -8.65
CA ASP A 153 8.79 -19.12 -8.59
C ASP A 153 7.62 -19.91 -7.96
N GLY A 154 7.25 -21.01 -8.59
CA GLY A 154 6.19 -21.90 -8.12
C GLY A 154 4.89 -21.80 -8.90
N SER A 155 3.76 -22.14 -8.26
CA SER A 155 2.45 -22.02 -8.87
C SER A 155 1.88 -20.62 -8.66
N LEU A 156 1.06 -20.16 -9.61
CA LEU A 156 0.31 -18.90 -9.47
C LEU A 156 -0.47 -18.84 -8.14
N GLU A 157 -1.10 -19.93 -7.75
CA GLU A 157 -1.86 -20.02 -6.49
C GLU A 157 -1.00 -19.67 -5.27
N LYS A 158 0.21 -20.27 -5.17
CA LYS A 158 1.16 -19.95 -4.09
C LYS A 158 1.63 -18.49 -4.13
N ALA A 159 1.84 -17.93 -5.31
CA ALA A 159 2.20 -16.53 -5.47
C ALA A 159 1.05 -15.62 -4.99
N LEU A 160 -0.20 -15.93 -5.35
CA LEU A 160 -1.38 -15.21 -4.86
C LEU A 160 -1.54 -15.34 -3.34
N GLU A 161 -1.35 -16.53 -2.76
CA GLU A 161 -1.36 -16.73 -1.31
C GLU A 161 -0.29 -15.86 -0.63
N SER A 162 0.92 -15.80 -1.18
CA SER A 162 2.05 -15.06 -0.61
C SER A 162 1.80 -13.55 -0.52
N ALA A 163 0.93 -13.01 -1.38
CA ALA A 163 0.53 -11.61 -1.43
C ALA A 163 -0.91 -11.37 -0.90
N SER A 164 -1.54 -12.38 -0.32
CA SER A 164 -2.87 -12.28 0.30
C SER A 164 -2.74 -11.95 1.78
N PRO A 165 -3.23 -10.79 2.26
CA PRO A 165 -3.17 -10.42 3.67
C PRO A 165 -3.66 -11.49 4.63
N ILE A 166 -4.73 -12.24 4.29
CA ILE A 166 -5.26 -13.32 5.15
C ILE A 166 -4.29 -14.50 5.35
N HIS A 167 -3.34 -14.70 4.44
CA HIS A 167 -2.29 -15.72 4.54
C HIS A 167 -0.98 -15.18 5.12
N MET A 168 -0.88 -13.86 5.28
CA MET A 168 0.32 -13.18 5.78
C MET A 168 0.26 -12.82 7.28
N VAL A 169 -0.85 -13.07 7.96
CA VAL A 169 -1.09 -12.60 9.34
C VAL A 169 0.06 -12.99 10.29
N GLU A 170 0.64 -14.19 10.13
CA GLU A 170 1.78 -14.64 10.95
C GLU A 170 3.07 -13.83 10.71
N ARG A 171 3.18 -13.17 9.56
CA ARG A 171 4.33 -12.36 9.16
C ARG A 171 4.11 -10.86 9.33
N MET A 172 2.88 -10.45 9.65
CA MET A 172 2.55 -9.04 9.86
C MET A 172 3.21 -8.53 11.15
N PRO A 173 3.78 -7.32 11.14
CA PRO A 173 4.37 -6.70 12.33
C PRO A 173 3.29 -6.25 13.32
N ASP A 174 3.68 -6.12 14.59
CA ASP A 174 2.79 -5.59 15.66
C ASP A 174 2.77 -4.05 15.59
N VAL A 175 1.87 -3.53 14.77
CA VAL A 175 1.64 -2.09 14.56
C VAL A 175 0.15 -1.77 14.63
N ASN A 176 -0.21 -0.48 14.51
CA ASN A 176 -1.62 -0.10 14.50
C ASN A 176 -2.24 -0.35 13.11
N TYR A 177 -3.34 -1.10 13.07
CA TYR A 177 -4.11 -1.35 11.85
C TYR A 177 -5.47 -0.65 11.94
N TYR A 178 -5.78 0.16 10.92
CA TYR A 178 -7.08 0.82 10.74
C TYR A 178 -7.69 0.31 9.46
N ILE A 179 -8.76 -0.46 9.58
CA ILE A 179 -9.43 -1.08 8.43
C ILE A 179 -10.85 -0.55 8.36
N PHE A 180 -11.21 0.00 7.20
CA PHE A 180 -12.55 0.48 6.88
C PHE A 180 -13.12 -0.37 5.78
N HIS A 181 -14.43 -0.67 5.83
CA HIS A 181 -15.10 -1.35 4.72
C HIS A 181 -16.55 -0.91 4.63
N CYS A 182 -17.00 -0.57 3.41
CA CYS A 182 -18.41 -0.25 3.16
C CYS A 182 -19.27 -1.51 3.30
N GLU A 183 -20.42 -1.39 3.96
CA GLU A 183 -21.28 -2.54 4.27
C GLU A 183 -21.77 -3.25 3.01
N CYS A 184 -22.11 -2.49 1.96
CA CYS A 184 -22.63 -3.02 0.69
C CYS A 184 -21.61 -2.90 -0.46
N ASP A 185 -20.31 -3.03 -0.19
CA ASP A 185 -19.28 -3.00 -1.26
C ASP A 185 -19.51 -4.13 -2.27
N LYS A 186 -19.77 -3.74 -3.51
CA LYS A 186 -20.01 -4.67 -4.63
C LYS A 186 -18.75 -5.04 -5.41
N ALA A 187 -17.66 -4.33 -5.16
CA ALA A 187 -16.39 -4.52 -5.87
C ALA A 187 -15.45 -5.46 -5.11
N VAL A 188 -15.49 -5.40 -3.77
CA VAL A 188 -14.70 -6.23 -2.87
C VAL A 188 -15.63 -6.80 -1.79
N ASN A 189 -15.87 -8.09 -1.81
CA ASN A 189 -16.80 -8.74 -0.89
C ASN A 189 -16.27 -8.66 0.56
N LYS A 190 -16.95 -7.86 1.40
CA LYS A 190 -16.55 -7.60 2.79
C LYS A 190 -16.40 -8.90 3.59
N GLU A 191 -17.35 -9.82 3.46
CA GLU A 191 -17.39 -11.07 4.23
C GLU A 191 -16.25 -12.03 3.87
N LYS A 192 -15.78 -11.98 2.61
CA LYS A 192 -14.69 -12.84 2.11
C LYS A 192 -13.31 -12.20 2.31
N HIS A 193 -13.26 -10.90 2.45
CA HIS A 193 -12.00 -10.16 2.59
C HIS A 193 -11.80 -9.62 4.00
N SER A 194 -12.34 -8.46 4.33
CA SER A 194 -12.04 -7.80 5.60
C SER A 194 -12.50 -8.59 6.82
N ASP A 195 -13.70 -9.17 6.80
CA ASP A 195 -14.21 -9.93 7.96
C ASP A 195 -13.33 -11.16 8.26
N VAL A 196 -12.83 -11.85 7.23
CA VAL A 196 -11.88 -12.96 7.40
C VAL A 196 -10.57 -12.46 7.98
N LEU A 197 -10.00 -11.37 7.41
CA LEU A 197 -8.76 -10.79 7.89
C LEU A 197 -8.86 -10.37 9.36
N ILE A 198 -9.91 -9.62 9.72
CA ILE A 198 -10.15 -9.15 11.09
C ILE A 198 -10.25 -10.32 12.07
N ASN A 199 -10.96 -11.40 11.70
CA ASN A 199 -11.07 -12.57 12.56
C ASN A 199 -9.72 -13.23 12.84
N LYS A 200 -8.78 -13.19 11.89
CA LYS A 200 -7.42 -13.70 12.10
C LYS A 200 -6.53 -12.75 12.91
N MET A 201 -6.77 -11.43 12.80
CA MET A 201 -5.91 -10.40 13.40
C MET A 201 -6.29 -10.00 14.83
N LYS A 202 -7.58 -10.00 15.18
CA LYS A 202 -8.14 -9.38 16.40
C LYS A 202 -7.54 -9.83 17.73
N ASN A 203 -7.00 -11.04 17.78
CA ASN A 203 -6.38 -11.60 18.99
C ASN A 203 -4.86 -11.42 19.03
N ARG A 204 -4.27 -10.83 18.00
CA ARG A 204 -2.82 -10.73 17.83
C ARG A 204 -2.35 -9.29 17.72
N PHE A 205 -3.14 -8.40 17.12
CA PHE A 205 -2.77 -7.04 16.82
C PHE A 205 -3.78 -6.04 17.34
N LYS A 206 -3.34 -4.79 17.49
CA LYS A 206 -4.23 -3.66 17.72
C LYS A 206 -4.90 -3.26 16.40
N VAL A 207 -6.14 -3.70 16.22
CA VAL A 207 -6.92 -3.45 15.00
C VAL A 207 -8.16 -2.62 15.34
N VAL A 208 -8.34 -1.52 14.62
CA VAL A 208 -9.59 -0.75 14.58
C VAL A 208 -10.31 -1.13 13.28
N TYR A 209 -11.44 -1.78 13.40
CA TYR A 209 -12.29 -2.14 12.26
C TYR A 209 -13.55 -1.29 12.26
N HIS A 210 -13.76 -0.53 11.21
CA HIS A 210 -14.90 0.34 11.06
C HIS A 210 -15.71 -0.04 9.81
N ILE A 211 -16.96 -0.44 10.04
CA ILE A 211 -17.91 -0.69 8.95
C ILE A 211 -18.58 0.64 8.62
N VAL A 212 -18.43 1.07 7.38
CA VAL A 212 -19.03 2.31 6.88
C VAL A 212 -20.42 1.96 6.33
N PRO A 213 -21.50 2.50 6.91
CA PRO A 213 -22.84 2.29 6.37
C PRO A 213 -22.97 2.99 5.00
N ASP A 214 -23.94 2.55 4.20
CA ASP A 214 -24.27 3.13 2.88
C ASP A 214 -24.88 4.54 2.98
#